data_b04adf68dc25a888071a2e301abf0e76
#
_entry.id   b04adf68dc25a888071a2e301abf0e76
#
_cell.length_a   1.000
_cell.length_b   1.000
_cell.length_c   1.000
_cell.angle_alpha   90.00
_cell.angle_beta   90.00
_cell.angle_gamma   90.00
#
_symmetry.space_group_name_H-M   'P 1'
#
loop_
_entity.id
_entity.type
_entity.pdbx_description
1 polymer ?
#
loop_
_entity_poly.entity_id
_entity_poly.type
_entity_poly.pdbx_seq_one_letter_code
_entity_poly.pdbx_strand_id
1 'polypeptide(L)'
;PEMTQVTTRNADPDGLGIQQLSMFCFDKAGDFISRVTPEQTVNQDMLSGTFEAVVPKFTKIIHFVANQNLESFNEQGNVGRHENSIIPGLISSSSMLVYWGRVECPDNQELDDYIQNTLPDKTVPLYRNQAKITFDGGDLFVVTGFAVCNGYAFGTVAPFNTETKKFDWSNTSNYLSLPNDRTKFTDPTEVNETDTEYVFESDNPSADQMYVVFRGYPQNNPDAELYYRVSLLDGNTQEPLSIIRNHHYKIKITGNLENGVPTFKAALNTPPVNNIWISIDEDIPEVSDGEHKLIVDETFVVYDSGEEGAQGRQKVLKYTYGTDTDPMKPVSEAEKPTVTWMDNNVAAPGISNNYDIS
;
A
#
# COMPACT_ATOMS: atom_id res chain seq x y z
N PRO A 1 -10.33 -8.62 -27.40
CA PRO A 1 -11.08 -7.60 -26.66
C PRO A 1 -10.18 -6.41 -26.37
N GLU A 2 -10.73 -5.22 -26.48
CA GLU A 2 -10.05 -3.97 -26.17
C GLU A 2 -10.38 -3.63 -24.72
N MET A 3 -9.36 -3.35 -23.93
CA MET A 3 -9.48 -2.98 -22.50
C MET A 3 -9.02 -1.55 -22.32
N THR A 4 -9.77 -0.73 -21.62
CA THR A 4 -9.59 0.73 -21.71
C THR A 4 -9.24 1.47 -20.43
N GLN A 5 -9.12 0.85 -19.24
CA GLN A 5 -8.77 1.67 -18.08
C GLN A 5 -7.98 0.93 -17.00
N VAL A 6 -6.87 1.52 -16.58
CA VAL A 6 -6.13 1.17 -15.36
C VAL A 6 -6.13 2.37 -14.44
N THR A 7 -6.57 2.20 -13.21
CA THR A 7 -6.42 3.22 -12.18
C THR A 7 -5.52 2.68 -11.08
N THR A 8 -4.44 3.38 -10.80
CA THR A 8 -3.69 3.18 -9.57
C THR A 8 -4.34 4.06 -8.50
N ARG A 9 -4.59 3.51 -7.36
CA ARG A 9 -5.37 4.16 -6.31
C ARG A 9 -4.46 4.76 -5.24
N ASN A 10 -3.64 5.74 -5.59
CA ASN A 10 -2.83 6.43 -4.62
C ASN A 10 -2.90 7.94 -4.85
N ALA A 11 -3.27 8.70 -3.81
CA ALA A 11 -3.33 10.16 -3.87
C ALA A 11 -1.95 10.84 -3.93
N ASP A 12 -0.89 10.08 -3.60
CA ASP A 12 0.50 10.51 -3.70
C ASP A 12 1.22 9.74 -4.80
N PRO A 13 1.87 10.40 -5.75
CA PRO A 13 2.68 9.70 -6.74
C PRO A 13 3.79 8.92 -6.03
N ASP A 14 3.65 7.61 -6.03
CA ASP A 14 4.64 6.71 -5.49
C ASP A 14 5.76 6.54 -6.52
N GLY A 15 6.91 7.13 -6.22
CA GLY A 15 8.04 7.10 -7.13
C GLY A 15 7.72 7.77 -8.46
N LEU A 16 7.95 7.08 -9.57
CA LEU A 16 7.73 7.58 -10.94
C LEU A 16 6.35 7.21 -11.52
N GLY A 17 5.45 6.63 -10.72
CA GLY A 17 4.17 6.12 -11.19
C GLY A 17 4.33 4.96 -12.19
N ILE A 18 3.33 4.75 -13.04
CA ILE A 18 3.33 3.67 -14.05
C ILE A 18 4.12 4.12 -15.28
N GLN A 19 5.27 3.49 -15.50
CA GLN A 19 6.14 3.73 -16.66
C GLN A 19 5.93 2.69 -17.77
N GLN A 20 5.68 1.45 -17.37
CA GLN A 20 5.55 0.33 -18.28
C GLN A 20 4.52 -0.66 -17.73
N LEU A 21 3.62 -1.15 -18.58
CA LEU A 21 2.61 -2.13 -18.22
C LEU A 21 2.78 -3.41 -19.04
N SER A 22 2.65 -4.55 -18.39
CA SER A 22 2.57 -5.87 -19.01
C SER A 22 1.32 -6.61 -18.53
N MET A 23 0.67 -7.31 -19.43
CA MET A 23 -0.51 -8.14 -19.16
C MET A 23 -0.13 -9.61 -19.34
N PHE A 24 -0.20 -10.38 -18.26
CA PHE A 24 0.01 -11.83 -18.31
C PHE A 24 -1.36 -12.49 -18.44
N CYS A 25 -1.59 -13.13 -19.57
CA CYS A 25 -2.86 -13.75 -19.94
C CYS A 25 -2.86 -15.24 -19.60
N PHE A 26 -3.89 -15.68 -18.89
CA PHE A 26 -4.10 -17.06 -18.49
C PHE A 26 -5.50 -17.52 -18.92
N ASP A 27 -5.63 -18.82 -19.14
CA ASP A 27 -6.92 -19.42 -19.41
C ASP A 27 -7.76 -19.59 -18.12
N LYS A 28 -8.93 -20.22 -18.25
CA LYS A 28 -9.82 -20.46 -17.11
C LYS A 28 -9.28 -21.44 -16.07
N ALA A 29 -8.30 -22.25 -16.40
CA ALA A 29 -7.62 -23.15 -15.47
C ALA A 29 -6.48 -22.46 -14.71
N GLY A 30 -6.16 -21.22 -15.10
CA GLY A 30 -5.02 -20.47 -14.59
C GLY A 30 -3.72 -20.81 -15.30
N ASP A 31 -3.77 -21.43 -16.47
CA ASP A 31 -2.59 -21.80 -17.26
C ASP A 31 -2.18 -20.64 -18.19
N PHE A 32 -0.90 -20.32 -18.18
CA PHE A 32 -0.34 -19.20 -18.94
C PHE A 32 -0.45 -19.40 -20.46
N ILE A 33 -0.97 -18.39 -21.13
CA ILE A 33 -1.12 -18.36 -22.59
C ILE A 33 -0.01 -17.51 -23.21
N SER A 34 0.07 -16.24 -22.82
CA SER A 34 1.04 -15.28 -23.36
C SER A 34 1.12 -14.03 -22.50
N ARG A 35 2.15 -13.23 -22.75
CA ARG A 35 2.28 -11.88 -22.24
C ARG A 35 1.96 -10.88 -23.36
N VAL A 36 1.20 -9.85 -23.04
CA VAL A 36 0.85 -8.75 -23.94
C VAL A 36 1.35 -7.45 -23.35
N THR A 37 1.97 -6.62 -24.17
CA THR A 37 2.28 -5.24 -23.81
C THR A 37 1.19 -4.35 -24.44
N PRO A 38 0.34 -3.70 -23.64
CA PRO A 38 -0.71 -2.84 -24.17
C PRO A 38 -0.14 -1.52 -24.71
N GLU A 39 -0.88 -0.86 -25.59
CA GLU A 39 -0.73 0.57 -25.83
C GLU A 39 -1.35 1.31 -24.64
N GLN A 40 -0.58 2.18 -24.01
CA GLN A 40 -1.01 2.86 -22.79
C GLN A 40 -0.89 4.38 -22.93
N THR A 41 -1.83 5.08 -22.29
CA THR A 41 -1.76 6.51 -22.05
C THR A 41 -1.85 6.75 -20.54
N VAL A 42 -0.77 7.25 -19.95
CA VAL A 42 -0.71 7.57 -18.52
C VAL A 42 -1.13 9.02 -18.32
N ASN A 43 -1.98 9.28 -17.35
CA ASN A 43 -2.42 10.63 -17.01
C ASN A 43 -1.28 11.46 -16.38
N GLN A 44 -1.48 12.77 -16.27
CA GLN A 44 -0.45 13.67 -15.73
C GLN A 44 -0.11 13.40 -14.25
N ASP A 45 -1.05 12.82 -13.51
CA ASP A 45 -0.84 12.39 -12.11
C ASP A 45 0.06 11.15 -12.00
N MET A 46 0.35 10.48 -13.11
CA MET A 46 1.11 9.23 -13.18
C MET A 46 0.48 8.05 -12.43
N LEU A 47 -0.72 8.22 -11.86
CA LEU A 47 -1.41 7.25 -11.00
C LEU A 47 -2.54 6.53 -11.70
N SER A 48 -3.03 7.12 -12.78
CA SER A 48 -4.11 6.57 -13.59
C SER A 48 -3.79 6.64 -15.08
N GLY A 49 -4.54 5.89 -15.87
CA GLY A 49 -4.36 5.89 -17.31
C GLY A 49 -5.33 4.96 -18.00
N THR A 50 -5.26 4.97 -19.31
CA THR A 50 -6.02 4.06 -20.16
C THR A 50 -5.06 3.14 -20.91
N PHE A 51 -5.51 1.97 -21.28
CA PHE A 51 -4.75 1.04 -22.11
C PHE A 51 -5.64 0.32 -23.10
N GLU A 52 -5.06 -0.06 -24.23
CA GLU A 52 -5.70 -0.88 -25.25
C GLU A 52 -4.83 -2.10 -25.51
N ALA A 53 -5.44 -3.28 -25.62
CA ALA A 53 -4.73 -4.51 -25.90
C ALA A 53 -5.57 -5.53 -26.67
N VAL A 54 -4.90 -6.29 -27.51
CA VAL A 54 -5.48 -7.49 -28.10
C VAL A 54 -4.93 -8.69 -27.35
N VAL A 55 -5.80 -9.41 -26.65
CA VAL A 55 -5.43 -10.58 -25.86
C VAL A 55 -5.91 -11.89 -26.54
N PRO A 56 -5.28 -13.06 -26.24
CA PRO A 56 -5.71 -14.34 -26.77
C PRO A 56 -7.18 -14.65 -26.47
N LYS A 57 -7.86 -15.31 -27.38
CA LYS A 57 -9.32 -15.59 -27.31
C LYS A 57 -9.76 -16.32 -26.03
N PHE A 58 -8.91 -17.21 -25.50
CA PHE A 58 -9.25 -18.04 -24.34
C PHE A 58 -8.81 -17.43 -23.00
N THR A 59 -8.37 -16.17 -23.00
CA THR A 59 -7.99 -15.47 -21.79
C THR A 59 -9.21 -15.29 -20.88
N LYS A 60 -9.08 -15.71 -19.64
CA LYS A 60 -10.06 -15.53 -18.58
C LYS A 60 -9.47 -14.81 -17.34
N ILE A 61 -8.16 -14.95 -17.13
CA ILE A 61 -7.45 -14.32 -16.04
C ILE A 61 -6.35 -13.44 -16.65
N ILE A 62 -6.23 -12.22 -16.13
CA ILE A 62 -5.15 -11.30 -16.50
C ILE A 62 -4.50 -10.76 -15.23
N HIS A 63 -3.18 -10.89 -15.15
CA HIS A 63 -2.39 -10.15 -14.19
C HIS A 63 -1.77 -8.95 -14.90
N PHE A 64 -2.05 -7.79 -14.35
CA PHE A 64 -1.45 -6.53 -14.75
C PHE A 64 -0.21 -6.31 -13.88
N VAL A 65 0.93 -6.11 -14.52
CA VAL A 65 2.21 -5.91 -13.85
C VAL A 65 2.88 -4.68 -14.43
N ALA A 66 3.02 -3.64 -13.62
CA ALA A 66 3.66 -2.41 -14.05
C ALA A 66 5.06 -2.27 -13.43
N ASN A 67 5.99 -1.69 -14.21
CA ASN A 67 7.36 -1.36 -13.83
C ASN A 67 8.28 -2.55 -13.49
N GLN A 68 7.86 -3.80 -13.69
CA GLN A 68 8.71 -4.96 -13.49
C GLN A 68 9.68 -5.14 -14.66
N ASN A 69 10.96 -5.34 -14.39
CA ASN A 69 11.90 -5.78 -15.44
C ASN A 69 11.59 -7.23 -15.83
N LEU A 70 11.24 -7.43 -17.09
CA LEU A 70 10.82 -8.70 -17.67
C LEU A 70 11.73 -9.16 -18.82
N GLU A 71 12.92 -8.58 -18.97
CA GLU A 71 13.86 -8.94 -20.05
C GLU A 71 14.28 -10.41 -20.00
N SER A 72 14.42 -10.97 -18.79
CA SER A 72 14.77 -12.37 -18.59
C SER A 72 13.57 -13.33 -18.56
N PHE A 73 12.35 -12.83 -18.70
CA PHE A 73 11.16 -13.68 -18.65
C PHE A 73 11.06 -14.58 -19.88
N ASN A 74 11.19 -15.88 -19.67
CA ASN A 74 11.06 -16.87 -20.74
C ASN A 74 9.60 -17.20 -21.03
N GLU A 75 8.98 -16.44 -21.93
CA GLU A 75 7.57 -16.58 -22.25
C GLU A 75 7.21 -17.99 -22.75
N GLN A 76 7.95 -18.51 -23.72
CA GLN A 76 7.70 -19.86 -24.26
C GLN A 76 7.85 -20.98 -23.21
N GLY A 77 8.85 -20.87 -22.34
CA GLY A 77 9.07 -21.85 -21.26
C GLY A 77 7.99 -21.81 -20.17
N ASN A 78 7.15 -20.78 -20.15
CA ASN A 78 6.08 -20.64 -19.19
C ASN A 78 4.67 -20.96 -19.73
N VAL A 79 4.52 -21.17 -21.05
CA VAL A 79 3.22 -21.57 -21.62
C VAL A 79 2.71 -22.86 -20.98
N GLY A 80 1.46 -22.85 -20.51
CA GLY A 80 0.79 -23.96 -19.81
C GLY A 80 1.20 -24.10 -18.33
N ARG A 81 2.04 -23.21 -17.79
CA ARG A 81 2.30 -23.19 -16.35
C ARG A 81 1.26 -22.34 -15.63
N HIS A 82 0.89 -22.77 -14.42
CA HIS A 82 -0.15 -22.10 -13.65
C HIS A 82 0.29 -20.73 -13.08
N GLU A 83 -0.64 -19.78 -13.00
CA GLU A 83 -0.41 -18.40 -12.52
C GLU A 83 0.32 -18.35 -11.16
N ASN A 84 -0.03 -19.26 -10.23
CA ASN A 84 0.58 -19.33 -8.90
C ASN A 84 2.07 -19.75 -8.89
N SER A 85 2.59 -20.23 -10.00
CA SER A 85 4.02 -20.57 -10.14
C SER A 85 4.78 -19.50 -10.92
N ILE A 86 4.09 -18.67 -11.67
CA ILE A 86 4.70 -17.64 -12.51
C ILE A 86 4.75 -16.30 -11.76
N ILE A 87 3.61 -15.79 -11.34
CA ILE A 87 3.50 -14.43 -10.80
C ILE A 87 4.26 -14.26 -9.48
N PRO A 88 4.15 -15.19 -8.49
CA PRO A 88 4.97 -15.10 -7.27
C PRO A 88 6.47 -15.29 -7.53
N GLY A 89 6.82 -15.96 -8.62
CA GLY A 89 8.21 -16.14 -9.06
C GLY A 89 8.82 -14.92 -9.74
N LEU A 90 8.05 -13.88 -10.04
CA LEU A 90 8.56 -12.62 -10.56
C LEU A 90 9.16 -11.81 -9.39
N ILE A 91 10.48 -11.85 -9.27
CA ILE A 91 11.22 -11.21 -8.19
C ILE A 91 11.49 -9.75 -8.53
N SER A 92 11.16 -8.86 -7.60
CA SER A 92 11.42 -7.42 -7.68
C SER A 92 12.55 -7.03 -6.75
N SER A 93 13.39 -6.07 -7.16
CA SER A 93 14.39 -5.45 -6.29
C SER A 93 13.81 -4.22 -5.58
N SER A 94 14.42 -3.81 -4.46
CA SER A 94 13.99 -2.63 -3.69
C SER A 94 14.18 -1.29 -4.44
N SER A 95 14.91 -1.29 -5.55
CA SER A 95 15.18 -0.07 -6.32
C SER A 95 14.03 0.39 -7.22
N MET A 96 12.96 -0.39 -7.33
CA MET A 96 11.85 -0.10 -8.24
C MET A 96 10.51 -0.46 -7.60
N LEU A 97 9.57 0.48 -7.65
CA LEU A 97 8.18 0.24 -7.27
C LEU A 97 7.47 -0.49 -8.41
N VAL A 98 7.02 -1.68 -8.12
CA VAL A 98 6.23 -2.52 -9.01
C VAL A 98 4.79 -2.50 -8.55
N TYR A 99 3.87 -2.40 -9.50
CA TYR A 99 2.43 -2.44 -9.21
C TYR A 99 1.83 -3.67 -9.84
N TRP A 100 0.84 -4.25 -9.16
CA TRP A 100 0.16 -5.46 -9.59
C TRP A 100 -1.34 -5.37 -9.37
N GLY A 101 -2.09 -5.89 -10.33
CA GLY A 101 -3.53 -6.11 -10.22
C GLY A 101 -3.93 -7.41 -10.92
N ARG A 102 -5.08 -8.00 -10.53
CA ARG A 102 -5.60 -9.23 -11.13
C ARG A 102 -7.07 -9.09 -11.45
N VAL A 103 -7.42 -9.50 -12.65
CA VAL A 103 -8.81 -9.60 -13.11
C VAL A 103 -9.09 -11.05 -13.48
N GLU A 104 -10.23 -11.56 -13.04
CA GLU A 104 -10.74 -12.88 -13.38
C GLU A 104 -12.16 -12.76 -13.93
N CYS A 105 -12.32 -13.16 -15.19
CA CYS A 105 -13.60 -13.18 -15.85
C CYS A 105 -14.36 -14.47 -15.49
N PRO A 106 -15.62 -14.40 -15.03
CA PRO A 106 -16.42 -15.59 -14.79
C PRO A 106 -16.57 -16.48 -16.02
N ASP A 107 -16.66 -17.79 -15.79
CA ASP A 107 -16.74 -18.79 -16.89
C ASP A 107 -17.90 -18.57 -17.87
N ASN A 108 -19.01 -18.01 -17.39
CA ASN A 108 -20.22 -17.77 -18.16
C ASN A 108 -20.23 -16.43 -18.92
N GLN A 109 -19.14 -15.66 -18.88
CA GLN A 109 -19.02 -14.37 -19.57
C GLN A 109 -17.83 -14.39 -20.53
N GLU A 110 -17.92 -13.62 -21.61
CA GLU A 110 -16.76 -13.30 -22.43
C GLU A 110 -15.97 -12.16 -21.77
N LEU A 111 -14.64 -12.15 -21.92
CA LEU A 111 -13.76 -11.22 -21.23
C LEU A 111 -14.04 -9.76 -21.58
N ASP A 112 -14.32 -9.44 -22.84
CA ASP A 112 -14.68 -8.10 -23.29
C ASP A 112 -16.01 -7.63 -22.70
N ASP A 113 -17.02 -8.51 -22.68
CA ASP A 113 -18.32 -8.21 -22.04
C ASP A 113 -18.15 -7.97 -20.53
N TYR A 114 -17.36 -8.81 -19.87
CA TYR A 114 -17.06 -8.65 -18.44
C TYR A 114 -16.43 -7.29 -18.16
N ILE A 115 -15.40 -6.92 -18.91
CA ILE A 115 -14.67 -5.66 -18.71
C ILE A 115 -15.54 -4.45 -19.01
N GLN A 116 -16.34 -4.50 -20.06
CA GLN A 116 -17.14 -3.36 -20.50
C GLN A 116 -18.42 -3.16 -19.68
N ASN A 117 -18.99 -4.23 -19.11
CA ASN A 117 -20.33 -4.19 -18.55
C ASN A 117 -20.44 -4.69 -17.12
N THR A 118 -19.41 -5.37 -16.57
CA THR A 118 -19.47 -6.02 -15.25
C THR A 118 -18.36 -5.57 -14.32
N LEU A 119 -17.16 -5.32 -14.85
CA LEU A 119 -16.05 -4.85 -14.03
C LEU A 119 -16.39 -3.47 -13.43
N PRO A 120 -16.32 -3.32 -12.10
CA PRO A 120 -16.61 -2.05 -11.43
C PRO A 120 -15.81 -0.91 -12.06
N ASP A 121 -16.50 0.17 -12.42
CA ASP A 121 -15.95 1.39 -13.05
C ASP A 121 -15.05 1.14 -14.26
N LYS A 122 -15.10 -0.06 -14.85
CA LYS A 122 -14.19 -0.52 -15.93
C LYS A 122 -12.70 -0.34 -15.53
N THR A 123 -12.43 -0.43 -14.25
CA THR A 123 -11.14 -0.07 -13.65
C THR A 123 -10.46 -1.28 -13.04
N VAL A 124 -9.16 -1.42 -13.27
CA VAL A 124 -8.31 -2.41 -12.62
C VAL A 124 -7.44 -1.71 -11.59
N PRO A 125 -7.65 -1.95 -10.29
CA PRO A 125 -6.78 -1.41 -9.26
C PRO A 125 -5.40 -2.08 -9.34
N LEU A 126 -4.35 -1.28 -9.25
CA LEU A 126 -2.98 -1.74 -9.16
C LEU A 126 -2.42 -1.42 -7.78
N TYR A 127 -1.91 -2.43 -7.10
CA TYR A 127 -1.36 -2.37 -5.76
C TYR A 127 0.16 -2.36 -5.81
N ARG A 128 0.76 -1.46 -5.06
CA ARG A 128 2.21 -1.34 -4.90
C ARG A 128 2.76 -2.59 -4.17
N ASN A 129 3.87 -3.12 -4.63
CA ASN A 129 4.49 -4.30 -4.03
C ASN A 129 5.39 -4.00 -2.82
N GLN A 130 5.44 -2.75 -2.38
CA GLN A 130 6.18 -2.29 -1.20
C GLN A 130 5.28 -1.47 -0.28
N ALA A 131 5.60 -1.43 0.99
CA ALA A 131 5.04 -0.50 1.96
C ALA A 131 5.75 0.85 1.86
N LYS A 132 5.04 1.92 2.19
CA LYS A 132 5.55 3.30 2.28
C LYS A 132 5.77 3.64 3.75
N ILE A 133 6.88 4.28 4.07
CA ILE A 133 7.19 4.78 5.40
C ILE A 133 7.46 6.29 5.30
N THR A 134 6.83 7.07 6.16
CA THR A 134 7.07 8.52 6.29
C THR A 134 7.18 8.93 7.74
N PHE A 135 7.78 10.09 7.97
CA PHE A 135 7.86 10.71 9.28
C PHE A 135 7.04 12.00 9.36
N ASP A 136 6.39 12.21 10.51
CA ASP A 136 5.78 13.47 10.91
C ASP A 136 6.38 13.91 12.25
N GLY A 137 7.19 14.96 12.22
CA GLY A 137 7.78 15.59 13.41
C GLY A 137 6.78 16.41 14.21
N GLY A 138 5.62 16.71 13.62
CA GLY A 138 4.62 17.61 14.18
C GLY A 138 5.18 19.00 14.48
N ASP A 139 4.60 19.65 15.48
CA ASP A 139 5.03 21.00 15.93
C ASP A 139 6.22 20.98 16.88
N LEU A 140 6.70 19.80 17.28
CA LEU A 140 7.71 19.65 18.33
C LEU A 140 9.10 19.36 17.79
N PHE A 141 9.21 18.77 16.58
CA PHE A 141 10.45 18.19 16.11
C PHE A 141 10.60 18.35 14.59
N VAL A 142 11.79 18.64 14.13
CA VAL A 142 12.15 18.67 12.70
C VAL A 142 12.94 17.40 12.37
N VAL A 143 12.42 16.60 11.48
CA VAL A 143 13.10 15.43 10.90
C VAL A 143 13.81 15.87 9.63
N THR A 144 15.14 15.68 9.57
CA THR A 144 15.99 16.10 8.44
C THR A 144 16.32 14.94 7.49
N GLY A 145 15.93 13.74 7.83
CA GLY A 145 16.07 12.55 7.02
C GLY A 145 15.96 11.28 7.84
N PHE A 146 15.75 10.16 7.15
CA PHE A 146 15.71 8.86 7.81
C PHE A 146 16.16 7.73 6.88
N ALA A 147 16.40 6.57 7.45
CA ALA A 147 16.72 5.36 6.71
C ALA A 147 16.11 4.14 7.40
N VAL A 148 15.58 3.23 6.60
CA VAL A 148 15.13 1.93 7.08
C VAL A 148 16.33 0.99 7.15
N CYS A 149 16.41 0.23 8.22
CA CYS A 149 17.44 -0.76 8.47
C CYS A 149 16.86 -2.16 8.58
N ASN A 150 17.64 -3.17 8.25
CA ASN A 150 17.27 -4.57 8.30
C ASN A 150 16.05 -4.94 7.43
N GLY A 151 15.81 -4.21 6.35
CA GLY A 151 14.78 -4.51 5.36
C GLY A 151 15.22 -5.58 4.35
N TYR A 152 14.29 -6.07 3.54
CA TYR A 152 14.58 -7.03 2.47
C TYR A 152 14.97 -6.32 1.17
N ALA A 153 16.01 -6.86 0.50
CA ALA A 153 16.47 -6.35 -0.80
C ALA A 153 15.57 -6.78 -1.96
N PHE A 154 14.79 -7.84 -1.76
CA PHE A 154 13.95 -8.45 -2.78
C PHE A 154 12.58 -8.80 -2.22
N GLY A 155 11.58 -8.74 -3.10
CA GLY A 155 10.22 -9.20 -2.87
C GLY A 155 9.63 -9.81 -4.13
N THR A 156 8.36 -10.12 -4.12
CA THR A 156 7.63 -10.63 -5.29
C THR A 156 6.66 -9.59 -5.84
N VAL A 157 6.31 -9.73 -7.12
CA VAL A 157 5.25 -8.93 -7.75
C VAL A 157 3.93 -9.13 -7.00
N ALA A 158 3.53 -10.38 -6.76
CA ALA A 158 2.34 -10.67 -5.96
C ALA A 158 2.50 -11.98 -5.17
N PRO A 159 2.19 -11.99 -3.86
CA PRO A 159 2.25 -13.21 -3.06
C PRO A 159 1.03 -14.10 -3.35
N PHE A 160 1.25 -15.39 -3.30
CA PHE A 160 0.20 -16.40 -3.41
C PHE A 160 0.11 -17.22 -2.12
N ASN A 161 -1.07 -17.24 -1.54
CA ASN A 161 -1.33 -18.03 -0.35
C ASN A 161 -1.66 -19.46 -0.76
N THR A 162 -0.80 -20.42 -0.38
CA THR A 162 -0.96 -21.83 -0.75
C THR A 162 -2.08 -22.55 0.01
N GLU A 163 -2.55 -22.02 1.13
CA GLU A 163 -3.64 -22.58 1.92
C GLU A 163 -4.99 -22.13 1.34
N THR A 164 -5.18 -20.82 1.16
CA THR A 164 -6.42 -20.27 0.61
C THR A 164 -6.52 -20.40 -0.91
N LYS A 165 -5.40 -20.74 -1.58
CA LYS A 165 -5.28 -20.81 -3.05
C LYS A 165 -5.61 -19.48 -3.75
N LYS A 166 -5.27 -18.36 -3.12
CA LYS A 166 -5.55 -17.01 -3.63
C LYS A 166 -4.27 -16.14 -3.61
N PHE A 167 -4.26 -15.16 -4.48
CA PHE A 167 -3.35 -14.04 -4.37
C PHE A 167 -3.88 -13.14 -3.26
N ASP A 168 -3.26 -13.22 -2.10
CA ASP A 168 -3.65 -12.48 -0.91
C ASP A 168 -2.47 -11.66 -0.42
N TRP A 169 -2.58 -10.34 -0.50
CA TRP A 169 -1.55 -9.39 -0.07
C TRP A 169 -1.88 -8.72 1.27
N SER A 170 -3.12 -8.87 1.74
CA SER A 170 -3.61 -8.15 2.91
C SER A 170 -3.20 -8.77 4.26
N ASN A 171 -2.66 -9.99 4.24
CA ASN A 171 -2.35 -10.74 5.44
C ASN A 171 -0.93 -11.31 5.42
N THR A 172 -0.05 -10.79 6.30
CA THR A 172 1.36 -11.20 6.38
C THR A 172 1.57 -12.63 6.84
N SER A 173 0.70 -13.16 7.71
CA SER A 173 0.86 -14.51 8.26
C SER A 173 0.75 -15.62 7.22
N ASN A 174 0.32 -15.31 6.01
CA ASN A 174 0.07 -16.25 4.93
C ASN A 174 0.95 -16.04 3.68
N TYR A 175 2.04 -15.29 3.78
CA TYR A 175 3.00 -15.10 2.68
C TYR A 175 3.84 -16.35 2.39
N LEU A 176 3.19 -17.49 2.20
CA LEU A 176 3.86 -18.77 1.96
C LEU A 176 4.60 -18.82 0.62
N SER A 177 4.33 -17.89 -0.27
CA SER A 177 4.98 -17.80 -1.59
C SER A 177 6.05 -16.72 -1.70
N LEU A 178 6.39 -16.05 -0.60
CA LEU A 178 7.57 -15.19 -0.62
C LEU A 178 8.83 -16.04 -0.82
N PRO A 179 9.83 -15.54 -1.55
CA PRO A 179 11.09 -16.26 -1.68
C PRO A 179 11.68 -16.58 -0.30
N ASN A 180 11.89 -17.86 0.00
CA ASN A 180 12.43 -18.31 1.29
C ASN A 180 13.86 -17.83 1.55
N ASP A 181 14.58 -17.45 0.50
CA ASP A 181 15.96 -17.01 0.49
C ASP A 181 16.10 -15.49 0.35
N ARG A 182 15.05 -14.73 0.66
CA ARG A 182 15.13 -13.25 0.65
C ARG A 182 16.28 -12.78 1.52
N THR A 183 17.21 -12.06 0.93
CA THR A 183 18.31 -11.44 1.67
C THR A 183 17.92 -10.06 2.16
N LYS A 184 18.45 -9.70 3.32
CA LYS A 184 18.39 -8.32 3.79
C LYS A 184 19.28 -7.45 2.90
N PHE A 185 18.89 -6.19 2.69
CA PHE A 185 19.82 -5.23 2.09
C PHE A 185 20.93 -4.87 3.11
N THR A 186 22.05 -4.38 2.60
CA THR A 186 23.09 -3.83 3.46
C THR A 186 22.57 -2.58 4.14
N ASP A 187 22.59 -2.53 5.47
CA ASP A 187 22.14 -1.37 6.22
C ASP A 187 22.83 -0.09 5.71
N PRO A 188 22.08 1.00 5.60
CA PRO A 188 22.66 2.30 5.24
C PRO A 188 23.73 2.72 6.25
N THR A 189 24.61 3.58 5.82
CA THR A 189 25.65 4.16 6.69
C THR A 189 25.30 5.57 7.15
N GLU A 190 24.22 6.13 6.59
CA GLU A 190 23.68 7.45 6.89
C GLU A 190 22.19 7.49 6.55
N VAL A 191 21.46 8.47 7.05
CA VAL A 191 20.08 8.73 6.64
C VAL A 191 20.02 9.31 5.22
N ASN A 192 18.92 9.04 4.54
CA ASN A 192 18.55 9.73 3.31
C ASN A 192 17.82 11.04 3.64
N GLU A 193 18.12 12.10 2.92
CA GLU A 193 17.39 13.38 3.01
C GLU A 193 16.08 13.26 2.20
N THR A 194 15.23 12.35 2.60
CA THR A 194 13.93 12.08 2.00
C THR A 194 12.88 12.06 3.10
N ASP A 195 11.66 12.36 2.73
CA ASP A 195 10.48 12.23 3.59
C ASP A 195 9.76 10.89 3.41
N THR A 196 10.22 10.05 2.47
CA THR A 196 9.58 8.80 2.10
C THR A 196 10.59 7.70 1.80
N GLU A 197 10.36 6.51 2.34
CA GLU A 197 11.08 5.27 2.05
C GLU A 197 10.09 4.15 1.71
N TYR A 198 10.52 3.21 0.85
CA TYR A 198 9.72 2.05 0.46
C TYR A 198 10.43 0.76 0.84
N VAL A 199 9.67 -0.19 1.38
CA VAL A 199 10.19 -1.46 1.90
C VAL A 199 9.29 -2.62 1.51
N PHE A 200 9.88 -3.79 1.31
CA PHE A 200 9.12 -5.02 1.10
C PHE A 200 8.48 -5.51 2.39
N GLU A 201 7.40 -6.24 2.22
CA GLU A 201 6.65 -6.87 3.30
C GLU A 201 7.52 -7.77 4.19
N SER A 202 7.17 -7.81 5.48
CA SER A 202 7.84 -8.61 6.50
C SER A 202 6.88 -8.89 7.65
N ASP A 203 6.92 -10.11 8.20
CA ASP A 203 6.27 -10.41 9.49
C ASP A 203 6.93 -9.67 10.67
N ASN A 204 8.10 -9.10 10.40
CA ASN A 204 8.86 -8.28 11.34
C ASN A 204 9.06 -8.94 12.72
N PRO A 205 9.55 -10.19 12.79
CA PRO A 205 9.61 -10.94 14.04
C PRO A 205 10.56 -10.28 15.04
N SER A 206 10.26 -10.39 16.33
CA SER A 206 11.03 -9.74 17.44
C SER A 206 12.53 -10.01 17.40
N ALA A 207 12.96 -11.17 16.90
CA ALA A 207 14.36 -11.55 16.81
C ALA A 207 15.12 -10.95 15.62
N ASP A 208 14.40 -10.43 14.61
CA ASP A 208 14.98 -9.93 13.34
C ASP A 208 14.14 -8.74 12.82
N GLN A 209 13.91 -7.75 13.67
CA GLN A 209 13.07 -6.60 13.37
C GLN A 209 13.69 -5.66 12.34
N MET A 210 12.86 -5.20 11.42
CA MET A 210 13.08 -3.97 10.68
C MET A 210 12.92 -2.78 11.65
N TYR A 211 13.77 -1.78 11.53
CA TYR A 211 13.71 -0.58 12.34
C TYR A 211 14.12 0.63 11.51
N VAL A 212 13.90 1.81 12.05
CA VAL A 212 14.24 3.05 11.35
C VAL A 212 15.24 3.84 12.19
N VAL A 213 16.21 4.46 11.53
CA VAL A 213 17.05 5.51 12.14
C VAL A 213 16.73 6.81 11.45
N PHE A 214 16.39 7.84 12.21
CA PHE A 214 16.17 9.17 11.68
C PHE A 214 17.12 10.18 12.33
N ARG A 215 17.34 11.27 11.63
CA ARG A 215 18.09 12.45 12.09
C ARG A 215 17.14 13.62 12.25
N GLY A 216 17.33 14.40 13.30
CA GLY A 216 16.52 15.58 13.51
C GLY A 216 16.80 16.29 14.82
N TYR A 217 16.06 17.37 15.07
CA TYR A 217 16.24 18.25 16.22
C TYR A 217 14.88 18.78 16.72
N PRO A 218 14.81 19.15 18.04
CA PRO A 218 13.65 19.87 18.57
C PRO A 218 13.43 21.19 17.84
N GLN A 219 12.17 21.52 17.52
CA GLN A 219 11.80 22.72 16.75
C GLN A 219 12.40 24.02 17.31
N ASN A 220 12.59 24.11 18.60
CA ASN A 220 13.14 25.28 19.30
C ASN A 220 14.66 25.24 19.48
N ASN A 221 15.37 24.20 19.03
CA ASN A 221 16.81 24.03 19.20
C ASN A 221 17.47 23.33 18.00
N PRO A 222 17.70 24.03 16.87
CA PRO A 222 18.30 23.46 15.68
C PRO A 222 19.73 22.92 15.88
N ASP A 223 20.47 23.45 16.86
CA ASP A 223 21.83 23.01 17.16
C ASP A 223 21.92 21.66 17.87
N ALA A 224 20.78 21.12 18.30
CA ALA A 224 20.67 19.82 18.97
C ALA A 224 20.27 18.70 18.01
N GLU A 225 20.82 18.69 16.79
CA GLU A 225 20.56 17.62 15.83
C GLU A 225 21.25 16.34 16.25
N LEU A 226 20.48 15.27 16.36
CA LEU A 226 20.90 13.94 16.77
C LEU A 226 20.26 12.86 15.92
N TYR A 227 20.76 11.63 16.05
CA TYR A 227 20.21 10.44 15.45
C TYR A 227 19.44 9.63 16.47
N TYR A 228 18.33 9.07 16.05
CA TYR A 228 17.39 8.34 16.88
C TYR A 228 16.99 7.03 16.22
N ARG A 229 16.87 5.96 17.01
CA ARG A 229 16.39 4.68 16.54
C ARG A 229 14.92 4.50 16.91
N VAL A 230 14.10 4.06 15.95
CA VAL A 230 12.69 3.72 16.14
C VAL A 230 12.48 2.24 15.86
N SER A 231 11.85 1.53 16.78
CA SER A 231 11.29 0.21 16.52
C SER A 231 9.88 0.36 15.95
N LEU A 232 9.57 -0.42 14.92
CA LEU A 232 8.24 -0.44 14.31
C LEU A 232 7.32 -1.33 15.15
N LEU A 233 6.70 -0.71 16.17
CA LEU A 233 5.82 -1.39 17.12
C LEU A 233 4.40 -0.85 17.04
N ASP A 234 3.43 -1.72 17.25
CA ASP A 234 2.05 -1.32 17.46
C ASP A 234 1.94 -0.46 18.74
N GLY A 235 1.30 0.70 18.61
CA GLY A 235 1.22 1.66 19.72
C GLY A 235 0.46 1.15 20.95
N ASN A 236 -0.47 0.21 20.76
CA ASN A 236 -1.31 -0.33 21.82
C ASN A 236 -0.69 -1.58 22.46
N THR A 237 -0.25 -2.52 21.63
CA THR A 237 0.23 -3.84 22.10
C THR A 237 1.72 -3.87 22.39
N GLN A 238 2.49 -2.92 21.84
CA GLN A 238 3.96 -2.89 21.84
C GLN A 238 4.59 -4.12 21.18
N GLU A 239 3.81 -4.86 20.40
CA GLU A 239 4.32 -5.95 19.58
C GLU A 239 4.85 -5.41 18.24
N PRO A 240 5.80 -6.10 17.61
CA PRO A 240 6.29 -5.71 16.29
C PRO A 240 5.18 -5.62 15.27
N LEU A 241 5.14 -4.50 14.55
CA LEU A 241 4.23 -4.32 13.42
C LEU A 241 4.67 -5.19 12.24
N SER A 242 3.75 -5.98 11.71
CA SER A 242 3.93 -6.57 10.40
C SER A 242 3.93 -5.49 9.35
N ILE A 243 4.87 -5.56 8.42
CA ILE A 243 4.96 -4.64 7.29
C ILE A 243 4.25 -5.28 6.10
N ILE A 244 3.16 -4.66 5.69
CA ILE A 244 2.30 -5.15 4.61
C ILE A 244 2.49 -4.25 3.39
N ARG A 245 2.65 -4.84 2.21
CA ARG A 245 2.74 -4.08 0.94
C ARG A 245 1.52 -3.18 0.76
N ASN A 246 1.67 -2.15 -0.02
CA ASN A 246 0.61 -1.16 -0.32
C ASN A 246 0.05 -0.41 0.90
N HIS A 247 0.63 -0.58 2.11
CA HIS A 247 0.28 0.19 3.30
C HIS A 247 1.23 1.38 3.47
N HIS A 248 0.74 2.40 4.15
CA HIS A 248 1.48 3.59 4.50
C HIS A 248 1.66 3.67 6.02
N TYR A 249 2.90 3.53 6.49
CA TYR A 249 3.28 3.62 7.89
C TYR A 249 3.76 5.05 8.18
N LYS A 250 2.95 5.84 8.88
CA LYS A 250 3.30 7.20 9.31
C LYS A 250 3.87 7.16 10.72
N ILE A 251 5.13 7.50 10.85
CA ILE A 251 5.81 7.56 12.13
C ILE A 251 5.68 8.99 12.66
N LYS A 252 4.93 9.18 13.74
CA LYS A 252 4.67 10.49 14.35
C LYS A 252 5.43 10.63 15.66
N ILE A 253 6.09 11.78 15.85
CA ILE A 253 6.72 12.15 17.10
C ILE A 253 5.67 12.84 17.99
N THR A 254 5.41 12.28 19.17
CA THR A 254 4.33 12.70 20.06
C THR A 254 4.80 13.44 21.31
N GLY A 255 6.12 13.55 21.50
CA GLY A 255 6.70 14.21 22.67
C GLY A 255 8.20 14.36 22.57
N ASN A 256 8.82 14.72 23.69
CA ASN A 256 10.27 14.81 23.77
C ASN A 256 10.92 13.43 23.60
N LEU A 257 11.96 13.37 22.79
CA LEU A 257 12.69 12.15 22.51
C LEU A 257 13.88 12.00 23.46
N GLU A 258 14.10 10.78 23.90
CA GLU A 258 15.28 10.37 24.67
C GLU A 258 16.20 9.51 23.79
N ASN A 259 17.40 9.21 24.30
CA ASN A 259 18.37 8.33 23.63
C ASN A 259 18.90 8.83 22.27
N GLY A 260 18.84 10.13 21.99
CA GLY A 260 19.50 10.72 20.83
C GLY A 260 21.02 10.61 20.93
N VAL A 261 21.68 10.28 19.82
CA VAL A 261 23.14 10.09 19.74
C VAL A 261 23.76 10.86 18.57
N PRO A 262 25.04 11.20 18.63
CA PRO A 262 25.63 12.12 17.66
C PRO A 262 25.94 11.52 16.28
N THR A 263 25.79 10.21 16.09
CA THR A 263 26.13 9.57 14.81
C THR A 263 25.15 8.47 14.44
N PHE A 264 24.93 8.27 13.15
CA PHE A 264 24.11 7.16 12.61
C PHE A 264 24.58 5.80 13.17
N LYS A 265 25.90 5.55 13.13
CA LYS A 265 26.46 4.29 13.62
C LYS A 265 26.19 4.04 15.11
N ALA A 266 26.15 5.07 15.93
CA ALA A 266 25.79 4.94 17.33
C ALA A 266 24.31 4.58 17.49
N ALA A 267 23.43 5.18 16.68
CA ALA A 267 22.01 4.92 16.71
C ALA A 267 21.64 3.46 16.39
N LEU A 268 22.40 2.78 15.53
CA LEU A 268 22.17 1.36 15.23
C LEU A 268 22.21 0.46 16.49
N ASN A 269 22.95 0.87 17.51
CA ASN A 269 23.16 0.09 18.74
C ASN A 269 22.52 0.73 19.98
N THR A 270 21.77 1.80 19.80
CA THR A 270 21.09 2.51 20.90
C THR A 270 19.68 1.93 21.09
N PRO A 271 19.15 1.88 22.32
CA PRO A 271 17.75 1.55 22.55
C PRO A 271 16.83 2.45 21.72
N PRO A 272 15.67 1.94 21.28
CA PRO A 272 14.71 2.75 20.56
C PRO A 272 14.19 3.91 21.42
N VAL A 273 13.81 4.98 20.76
CA VAL A 273 13.21 6.15 21.40
C VAL A 273 11.80 5.84 21.91
N ASN A 274 11.38 6.61 22.88
CA ASN A 274 10.01 6.73 23.37
C ASN A 274 9.23 7.81 22.59
N ASN A 275 7.97 8.02 22.94
CA ASN A 275 7.10 9.07 22.40
C ASN A 275 6.97 9.03 20.86
N ILE A 276 6.89 7.83 20.32
CA ILE A 276 6.61 7.55 18.93
C ILE A 276 5.24 6.89 18.83
N TRP A 277 4.45 7.35 17.88
CA TRP A 277 3.21 6.71 17.44
C TRP A 277 3.33 6.35 15.98
N ILE A 278 2.92 5.14 15.62
CA ILE A 278 2.89 4.69 14.23
C ILE A 278 1.43 4.47 13.86
N SER A 279 0.93 5.25 12.93
CA SER A 279 -0.35 4.98 12.26
C SER A 279 -0.10 4.18 11.00
N ILE A 280 -1.02 3.28 10.72
CA ILE A 280 -1.03 2.49 9.50
C ILE A 280 -2.26 2.96 8.72
N ASP A 281 -2.01 3.63 7.62
CA ASP A 281 -3.05 3.88 6.65
C ASP A 281 -2.93 2.77 5.60
N GLU A 282 -4.00 2.01 5.42
CA GLU A 282 -4.16 1.38 4.12
C GLU A 282 -4.24 2.54 3.14
N ASP A 283 -3.43 2.51 2.07
CA ASP A 283 -3.67 3.40 0.94
C ASP A 283 -5.02 2.99 0.35
N ILE A 284 -6.10 3.46 1.02
CA ILE A 284 -7.43 3.16 0.56
C ILE A 284 -7.62 3.91 -0.74
N PRO A 285 -8.05 3.17 -1.74
CA PRO A 285 -8.41 3.75 -3.01
C PRO A 285 -9.45 4.86 -2.81
N GLU A 286 -9.23 5.98 -3.45
CA GLU A 286 -10.32 6.89 -3.73
C GLU A 286 -11.43 6.08 -4.39
N VAL A 287 -12.61 6.04 -3.79
CA VAL A 287 -13.76 5.37 -4.37
C VAL A 287 -14.45 6.36 -5.27
N SER A 288 -14.42 6.13 -6.57
CA SER A 288 -15.14 6.91 -7.57
C SER A 288 -16.13 6.02 -8.32
N ASP A 289 -17.31 6.54 -8.58
CA ASP A 289 -18.31 5.94 -9.47
C ASP A 289 -18.28 6.56 -10.89
N GLY A 290 -17.27 7.42 -11.15
CA GLY A 290 -17.09 8.15 -12.41
C GLY A 290 -17.82 9.50 -12.45
N GLU A 291 -18.71 9.77 -11.49
CA GLU A 291 -19.39 11.06 -11.32
C GLU A 291 -19.02 11.70 -9.97
N HIS A 292 -18.81 10.87 -8.95
CA HIS A 292 -18.50 11.29 -7.58
C HIS A 292 -17.27 10.58 -7.04
N LYS A 293 -16.59 11.23 -6.11
CA LYS A 293 -15.38 10.74 -5.46
C LYS A 293 -15.54 10.81 -3.94
N LEU A 294 -15.28 9.69 -3.28
CA LEU A 294 -15.18 9.60 -1.84
C LEU A 294 -13.71 9.47 -1.44
N ILE A 295 -13.23 10.41 -0.66
CA ILE A 295 -11.89 10.39 -0.06
C ILE A 295 -12.08 10.29 1.44
N VAL A 296 -11.46 9.30 2.06
CA VAL A 296 -11.43 9.17 3.52
C VAL A 296 -10.06 9.63 4.00
N ASP A 297 -10.03 10.66 4.86
CA ASP A 297 -8.79 11.28 5.32
C ASP A 297 -7.93 10.33 6.18
N GLU A 298 -8.60 9.43 6.91
CA GLU A 298 -7.95 8.44 7.78
C GLU A 298 -8.76 7.14 7.76
N THR A 299 -8.08 6.01 7.64
CA THR A 299 -8.72 4.68 7.58
C THR A 299 -8.67 3.94 8.89
N PHE A 300 -7.84 4.42 9.79
CA PHE A 300 -7.69 3.89 11.13
C PHE A 300 -7.66 5.03 12.14
N VAL A 301 -8.59 5.02 13.08
CA VAL A 301 -8.67 6.00 14.16
C VAL A 301 -8.62 5.28 15.49
N VAL A 302 -7.68 5.67 16.34
CA VAL A 302 -7.63 5.24 17.73
C VAL A 302 -8.46 6.23 18.57
N TYR A 303 -9.50 5.72 19.17
CA TYR A 303 -10.35 6.46 20.09
C TYR A 303 -9.97 6.10 21.53
N ASP A 304 -9.56 7.08 22.31
CA ASP A 304 -9.40 6.93 23.75
C ASP A 304 -10.70 7.26 24.49
N SER A 305 -11.39 6.23 24.97
CA SER A 305 -12.62 6.39 25.74
C SER A 305 -12.44 7.13 27.08
N GLY A 306 -11.20 7.37 27.52
CA GLY A 306 -10.87 8.13 28.73
C GLY A 306 -10.96 9.65 28.53
N GLU A 307 -10.98 10.15 27.30
CA GLU A 307 -11.12 11.56 26.96
C GLU A 307 -12.55 12.01 26.73
N GLU A 308 -13.55 11.25 27.12
CA GLU A 308 -14.93 11.68 27.21
C GLU A 308 -15.07 12.84 28.20
N GLY A 309 -14.58 14.02 27.80
CA GLY A 309 -14.87 15.27 28.48
C GLY A 309 -16.36 15.57 28.38
N ALA A 310 -16.88 16.30 29.34
CA ALA A 310 -18.29 16.68 29.54
C ALA A 310 -18.97 17.41 28.36
N GLN A 311 -18.36 17.42 27.16
CA GLN A 311 -18.88 17.95 25.90
C GLN A 311 -18.94 16.94 24.75
N GLY A 312 -18.62 15.72 25.01
CA GLY A 312 -19.19 14.49 24.50
C GLY A 312 -19.12 14.14 23.03
N ARG A 313 -18.38 14.82 22.12
CA ARG A 313 -18.31 14.41 20.71
C ARG A 313 -16.98 14.78 20.09
N GLN A 314 -16.09 13.82 19.89
CA GLN A 314 -14.93 13.99 19.03
C GLN A 314 -15.24 13.54 17.59
N LYS A 315 -14.78 14.33 16.62
CA LYS A 315 -14.75 13.87 15.23
C LYS A 315 -13.59 12.90 15.09
N VAL A 316 -13.90 11.62 14.93
CA VAL A 316 -12.90 10.54 14.84
C VAL A 316 -12.60 10.12 13.40
N LEU A 317 -13.47 10.44 12.45
CA LEU A 317 -13.29 10.16 11.04
C LEU A 317 -13.72 11.37 10.22
N LYS A 318 -12.93 11.71 9.21
CA LYS A 318 -13.30 12.70 8.21
C LYS A 318 -13.32 12.05 6.84
N TYR A 319 -14.26 12.44 6.05
CA TYR A 319 -14.30 12.07 4.64
C TYR A 319 -14.69 13.28 3.79
N THR A 320 -14.23 13.28 2.56
CA THR A 320 -14.64 14.24 1.53
C THR A 320 -15.41 13.50 0.46
N TYR A 321 -16.59 13.99 0.12
CA TYR A 321 -17.40 13.45 -0.96
C TYR A 321 -17.83 14.59 -1.87
N GLY A 322 -17.51 14.49 -3.14
CA GLY A 322 -17.78 15.50 -4.13
C GLY A 322 -17.82 14.94 -5.54
N THR A 323 -17.78 15.79 -6.55
CA THR A 323 -17.69 15.35 -7.94
C THR A 323 -16.31 14.78 -8.22
N ASP A 324 -16.20 13.87 -9.17
CA ASP A 324 -14.92 13.24 -9.53
C ASP A 324 -13.84 14.24 -9.97
N THR A 325 -14.25 15.33 -10.60
CA THR A 325 -13.36 16.41 -11.05
C THR A 325 -13.07 17.47 -9.97
N ASP A 326 -13.90 17.55 -8.94
CA ASP A 326 -13.75 18.49 -7.82
C ASP A 326 -14.37 17.88 -6.55
N PRO A 327 -13.62 17.09 -5.78
CA PRO A 327 -14.12 16.42 -4.59
C PRO A 327 -14.52 17.38 -3.47
N MET A 328 -14.09 18.64 -3.52
CA MET A 328 -14.50 19.68 -2.57
C MET A 328 -15.81 20.40 -2.97
N LYS A 329 -16.32 20.11 -4.16
CA LYS A 329 -17.59 20.70 -4.61
C LYS A 329 -18.77 20.06 -3.87
N PRO A 330 -19.59 20.85 -3.18
CA PRO A 330 -20.74 20.32 -2.48
C PRO A 330 -21.71 19.57 -3.41
N VAL A 331 -22.12 18.39 -2.99
CA VAL A 331 -23.17 17.59 -3.62
C VAL A 331 -24.52 17.81 -2.92
N SER A 332 -25.61 17.48 -3.58
CA SER A 332 -26.93 17.56 -2.95
C SER A 332 -27.08 16.51 -1.84
N GLU A 333 -27.99 16.75 -0.88
CA GLU A 333 -28.25 15.77 0.20
C GLU A 333 -28.69 14.39 -0.32
N ALA A 334 -29.32 14.35 -1.52
CA ALA A 334 -29.77 13.10 -2.13
C ALA A 334 -28.61 12.27 -2.73
N GLU A 335 -27.46 12.93 -3.01
CA GLU A 335 -26.26 12.32 -3.59
C GLU A 335 -25.21 11.95 -2.53
N LYS A 336 -25.43 12.32 -1.26
CA LYS A 336 -24.51 11.98 -0.18
C LYS A 336 -24.47 10.48 0.09
N PRO A 337 -23.27 9.93 0.35
CA PRO A 337 -23.14 8.50 0.66
C PRO A 337 -23.84 8.18 1.99
N THR A 338 -24.39 6.98 2.06
CA THR A 338 -24.90 6.44 3.32
C THR A 338 -23.76 5.77 4.08
N VAL A 339 -23.52 6.23 5.30
CA VAL A 339 -22.51 5.62 6.19
C VAL A 339 -23.17 4.58 7.08
N THR A 340 -22.59 3.38 7.12
CA THR A 340 -23.10 2.28 7.94
C THR A 340 -21.97 1.66 8.74
N TRP A 341 -22.20 1.45 10.03
CA TRP A 341 -21.28 0.70 10.89
C TRP A 341 -21.35 -0.79 10.59
N MET A 342 -20.18 -1.39 10.42
CA MET A 342 -20.06 -2.81 10.08
C MET A 342 -19.21 -3.53 11.14
N ASP A 343 -19.60 -4.73 11.51
CA ASP A 343 -18.79 -5.67 12.26
C ASP A 343 -18.68 -6.95 11.44
N ASN A 344 -17.48 -7.38 11.11
CA ASN A 344 -17.20 -8.54 10.25
C ASN A 344 -18.02 -8.54 8.93
N ASN A 345 -18.11 -7.38 8.27
CA ASN A 345 -18.92 -7.15 7.06
C ASN A 345 -20.45 -7.31 7.24
N VAL A 346 -20.92 -7.23 8.46
CA VAL A 346 -22.36 -7.23 8.77
C VAL A 346 -22.70 -5.93 9.49
N ALA A 347 -23.82 -5.30 9.14
CA ALA A 347 -24.26 -4.10 9.83
C ALA A 347 -24.34 -4.35 11.34
N ALA A 348 -23.64 -3.55 12.14
CA ALA A 348 -23.51 -3.71 13.59
C ALA A 348 -24.54 -2.83 14.32
N PRO A 349 -25.73 -3.34 14.66
CA PRO A 349 -26.70 -2.57 15.40
C PRO A 349 -26.19 -2.32 16.81
N GLY A 350 -26.17 -1.06 17.24
CA GLY A 350 -25.77 -0.65 18.59
C GLY A 350 -24.45 0.11 18.69
N ILE A 351 -23.53 -0.05 17.75
CA ILE A 351 -22.32 0.79 17.69
C ILE A 351 -22.69 2.24 17.38
N SER A 352 -23.66 2.44 16.50
CA SER A 352 -24.20 3.77 16.16
C SER A 352 -24.77 4.55 17.35
N ASN A 353 -25.05 3.90 18.48
CA ASN A 353 -25.49 4.58 19.69
C ASN A 353 -24.35 5.33 20.41
N ASN A 354 -23.10 4.98 20.12
CA ASN A 354 -21.93 5.58 20.73
C ASN A 354 -21.26 6.63 19.81
N TYR A 355 -21.63 6.64 18.52
CA TYR A 355 -21.04 7.52 17.51
C TYR A 355 -22.12 8.16 16.64
N ASP A 356 -22.02 9.44 16.43
CA ASP A 356 -22.87 10.18 15.48
C ASP A 356 -22.13 10.39 14.15
N ILE A 357 -22.86 10.19 13.07
CA ILE A 357 -22.45 10.55 11.71
C ILE A 357 -23.05 11.91 11.42
N SER A 358 -22.22 12.94 11.30
CA SER A 358 -22.65 14.33 11.02
C SER A 358 -22.01 14.87 9.75
#